data_2c280fb4f79969020c6bc47aeeece3f2
#
_entry.id   2c280fb4f79969020c6bc47aeeece3f2
#
_cell.length_a   1.000
_cell.length_b   1.000
_cell.length_c   1.000
_cell.angle_alpha   90.00
_cell.angle_beta   90.00
_cell.angle_gamma   90.00
#
_symmetry.space_group_name_H-M   'P 1'
#
loop_
_entity.id
_entity.type
_entity.pdbx_description
1 polymer ?
#
loop_
_entity_poly.entity_id
_entity_poly.type
_entity_poly.pdbx_seq_one_letter_code
_entity_poly.pdbx_strand_id
1 'polypeptide(L)'
;MSQSAFYDLAVIDNVPFGLTGSQGRFFALRLERPDWKSWAPGQFVMLRPQGWALDMPWARPFSICRVSTNELVIFFQVAGRGTEKMAKLRRGDKVHLWGPLGNRFAVEGGTPTLLLAGGIGIAPFVGYAERHPTPGVLSMVFGHRLPEDCYPVESLGERIDVESFHENTSEDLEWFLNHVRSRIEAYAERNGLVLACGPA
;
A
#
# COMPACT_ATOMS: atom_id res chain seq x y z
N MET A 1 6.20 -1.87 -22.17
CA MET A 1 7.06 -1.71 -20.98
C MET A 1 6.93 -0.27 -20.50
N SER A 2 6.57 -0.04 -19.23
CA SER A 2 6.58 1.30 -18.65
C SER A 2 8.03 1.77 -18.57
N GLN A 3 8.34 2.93 -19.14
CA GLN A 3 9.68 3.49 -19.09
C GLN A 3 9.85 4.12 -17.70
N SER A 4 10.65 3.51 -16.82
CA SER A 4 11.01 4.10 -15.54
C SER A 4 11.84 5.36 -15.76
N ALA A 5 11.52 6.43 -15.04
CA ALA A 5 12.22 7.70 -15.14
C ALA A 5 12.45 8.30 -13.74
N PHE A 6 13.34 9.29 -13.68
CA PHE A 6 13.60 10.06 -12.46
C PHE A 6 12.78 11.33 -12.47
N TYR A 7 12.23 11.67 -11.31
CA TYR A 7 11.38 12.84 -11.10
C TYR A 7 11.79 13.57 -9.82
N ASP A 8 11.70 14.88 -9.85
CA ASP A 8 11.74 15.75 -8.68
C ASP A 8 10.34 16.27 -8.42
N LEU A 9 9.70 15.73 -7.39
CA LEU A 9 8.30 16.01 -7.08
C LEU A 9 8.18 16.84 -5.80
N ALA A 10 7.22 17.76 -5.77
CA ALA A 10 6.87 18.45 -4.55
C ALA A 10 5.92 17.61 -3.69
N VAL A 11 6.09 17.73 -2.39
CA VAL A 11 5.14 17.24 -1.39
C VAL A 11 3.92 18.18 -1.41
N ILE A 12 2.76 17.60 -1.70
CA ILE A 12 1.46 18.29 -1.61
C ILE A 12 1.02 18.31 -0.15
N ASP A 13 1.15 17.15 0.51
CA ASP A 13 0.77 16.98 1.92
C ASP A 13 1.42 15.70 2.48
N ASN A 14 1.44 15.60 3.81
CA ASN A 14 1.93 14.41 4.51
C ASN A 14 1.05 14.17 5.74
N VAL A 15 0.01 13.38 5.54
CA VAL A 15 -1.10 13.23 6.50
C VAL A 15 -0.85 12.02 7.40
N PRO A 16 -0.79 12.21 8.74
CA PRO A 16 -0.76 11.08 9.66
C PRO A 16 -2.08 10.31 9.61
N PHE A 17 -1.98 8.98 9.72
CA PHE A 17 -3.10 8.06 9.81
C PHE A 17 -3.25 7.51 11.22
N GLY A 18 -4.50 7.28 11.64
CA GLY A 18 -4.87 6.79 12.96
C GLY A 18 -5.19 7.89 13.97
N LEU A 19 -5.98 7.53 14.96
CA LEU A 19 -6.32 8.40 16.07
C LEU A 19 -5.09 8.65 16.97
N THR A 20 -5.17 9.65 17.81
CA THR A 20 -4.08 10.19 18.65
C THR A 20 -3.33 9.18 19.53
N GLY A 21 -3.83 7.96 19.70
CA GLY A 21 -3.15 6.89 20.46
C GLY A 21 -2.15 6.05 19.67
N SER A 22 -2.27 5.97 18.36
CA SER A 22 -1.35 5.23 17.45
C SER A 22 -0.19 6.09 16.93
N GLN A 23 -0.19 7.32 17.33
CA GLN A 23 0.81 8.39 17.21
C GLN A 23 1.85 8.21 16.10
N GLY A 24 1.54 8.74 14.93
CA GLY A 24 2.55 9.03 13.92
C GLY A 24 3.31 7.83 13.36
N ARG A 25 2.71 6.64 13.39
CA ARG A 25 3.33 5.45 12.80
C ARG A 25 3.01 5.26 11.33
N PHE A 26 1.87 5.75 10.86
CA PHE A 26 1.45 5.64 9.47
C PHE A 26 1.18 7.01 8.88
N PHE A 27 1.54 7.18 7.62
CA PHE A 27 1.39 8.41 6.88
C PHE A 27 0.94 8.14 5.45
N ALA A 28 0.09 9.02 4.94
CA ALA A 28 -0.18 9.16 3.52
C ALA A 28 0.62 10.35 2.98
N LEU A 29 1.76 10.07 2.35
CA LEU A 29 2.55 11.08 1.66
C LEU A 29 1.95 11.34 0.28
N ARG A 30 1.45 12.55 0.06
CA ARG A 30 0.84 13.02 -1.18
C ARG A 30 1.85 13.85 -1.94
N LEU A 31 2.22 13.39 -3.12
CA LEU A 31 3.19 14.02 -4.01
C LEU A 31 2.51 14.53 -5.27
N GLU A 32 3.10 15.54 -5.91
CA GLU A 32 2.74 15.90 -7.28
C GLU A 32 2.74 14.65 -8.15
N ARG A 33 1.75 14.54 -9.04
CA ARG A 33 1.69 13.41 -9.97
C ARG A 33 2.87 13.45 -10.92
N PRO A 34 3.68 12.37 -11.00
CA PRO A 34 4.70 12.27 -12.04
C PRO A 34 4.06 12.10 -13.42
N ASP A 35 4.75 12.57 -14.45
CA ASP A 35 4.30 12.45 -15.85
C ASP A 35 4.53 11.02 -16.38
N TRP A 36 3.88 10.05 -15.75
CA TRP A 36 3.91 8.67 -16.19
C TRP A 36 2.94 8.43 -17.35
N LYS A 37 3.44 7.82 -18.42
CA LYS A 37 2.58 7.32 -19.49
C LYS A 37 1.61 6.25 -19.01
N SER A 38 2.07 5.40 -18.10
CA SER A 38 1.26 4.34 -17.47
C SER A 38 1.89 3.86 -16.16
N TRP A 39 1.07 3.39 -15.26
CA TRP A 39 1.43 2.63 -14.08
C TRP A 39 0.37 1.56 -13.83
N ALA A 40 0.67 0.58 -13.01
CA ALA A 40 -0.28 -0.45 -12.60
C ALA A 40 -0.12 -0.81 -11.12
N PRO A 41 -1.21 -1.18 -10.43
CA PRO A 41 -1.16 -1.67 -9.05
C PRO A 41 -0.20 -2.85 -8.90
N GLY A 42 0.51 -2.91 -7.77
CA GLY A 42 1.59 -3.84 -7.50
C GLY A 42 2.97 -3.28 -7.79
N GLN A 43 3.08 -2.23 -8.60
CA GLN A 43 4.34 -1.53 -8.82
C GLN A 43 4.73 -0.66 -7.62
N PHE A 44 6.01 -0.33 -7.54
CA PHE A 44 6.60 0.48 -6.49
C PHE A 44 7.46 1.61 -7.06
N VAL A 45 7.90 2.49 -6.20
CA VAL A 45 8.86 3.55 -6.49
C VAL A 45 10.03 3.48 -5.53
N MET A 46 11.20 3.94 -5.98
CA MET A 46 12.29 4.30 -5.09
C MET A 46 12.18 5.79 -4.78
N LEU A 47 12.12 6.15 -3.51
CA LEU A 47 11.91 7.53 -3.07
C LEU A 47 13.02 7.96 -2.12
N ARG A 48 13.53 9.19 -2.29
CA ARG A 48 14.52 9.82 -1.46
C ARG A 48 14.21 11.31 -1.31
N PRO A 49 13.88 11.81 -0.11
CA PRO A 49 13.76 13.24 0.14
C PRO A 49 15.03 14.01 -0.22
N GLN A 50 14.87 15.20 -0.79
CA GLN A 50 15.99 16.12 -0.94
C GLN A 50 16.53 16.51 0.44
N GLY A 51 17.82 16.81 0.51
CA GLY A 51 18.47 17.20 1.77
C GLY A 51 18.77 16.05 2.73
N TRP A 52 18.52 14.78 2.34
CA TRP A 52 19.07 13.68 3.10
C TRP A 52 20.60 13.71 3.04
N ALA A 53 21.21 13.66 4.22
CA ALA A 53 22.67 13.68 4.35
C ALA A 53 23.31 12.41 3.76
N LEU A 54 24.64 12.44 3.60
CA LEU A 54 25.41 11.31 3.05
C LEU A 54 25.34 10.03 3.89
N ASP A 55 24.90 10.12 5.14
CA ASP A 55 24.62 8.96 6.01
C ASP A 55 23.38 8.15 5.59
N MET A 56 22.57 8.69 4.66
CA MET A 56 21.43 8.02 4.05
C MET A 56 21.40 8.21 2.52
N PRO A 57 22.40 7.69 1.80
CA PRO A 57 22.56 7.96 0.37
C PRO A 57 21.47 7.28 -0.48
N TRP A 58 20.91 6.19 0.00
CA TRP A 58 20.04 5.33 -0.79
C TRP A 58 18.55 5.72 -0.67
N ALA A 59 17.87 5.70 -1.81
CA ALA A 59 16.40 5.73 -1.86
C ALA A 59 15.79 4.48 -1.19
N ARG A 60 14.53 4.58 -0.77
CA ARG A 60 13.77 3.49 -0.16
C ARG A 60 12.63 3.08 -1.09
N PRO A 61 12.32 1.78 -1.18
CA PRO A 61 11.19 1.27 -1.95
C PRO A 61 9.88 1.52 -1.22
N PHE A 62 8.87 1.98 -1.97
CA PHE A 62 7.51 2.13 -1.48
C PHE A 62 6.52 1.69 -2.54
N SER A 63 5.55 0.87 -2.15
CA SER A 63 4.43 0.53 -3.01
C SER A 63 3.67 1.78 -3.42
N ILE A 64 3.26 1.84 -4.67
CA ILE A 64 2.32 2.86 -5.14
C ILE A 64 0.96 2.52 -4.54
N CYS A 65 0.49 3.37 -3.62
CA CYS A 65 -0.81 3.19 -3.00
C CYS A 65 -1.92 3.60 -3.98
N ARG A 66 -1.83 4.82 -4.52
CA ARG A 66 -2.82 5.37 -5.44
C ARG A 66 -2.20 6.44 -6.35
N VAL A 67 -2.73 6.58 -7.55
CA VAL A 67 -2.43 7.71 -8.45
C VAL A 67 -3.74 8.26 -8.99
N SER A 68 -4.01 9.52 -8.71
CA SER A 68 -5.14 10.27 -9.25
C SER A 68 -4.72 11.21 -10.38
N THR A 69 -5.63 12.07 -10.81
CA THR A 69 -5.34 13.08 -11.85
C THR A 69 -4.21 14.03 -11.44
N ASN A 70 -4.10 14.36 -10.16
CA ASN A 70 -3.23 15.45 -9.68
C ASN A 70 -2.14 14.97 -8.71
N GLU A 71 -2.20 13.74 -8.22
CA GLU A 71 -1.31 13.28 -7.15
C GLU A 71 -0.93 11.81 -7.25
N LEU A 72 0.24 11.51 -6.68
CA LEU A 72 0.70 10.19 -6.30
C LEU A 72 0.63 10.07 -4.77
N VAL A 73 0.03 9.00 -4.26
CA VAL A 73 -0.03 8.71 -2.83
C VAL A 73 0.84 7.51 -2.49
N ILE A 74 1.71 7.70 -1.51
CA ILE A 74 2.52 6.67 -0.87
C ILE A 74 2.03 6.50 0.56
N PHE A 75 1.46 5.35 0.88
CA PHE A 75 1.11 5.00 2.25
C PHE A 75 2.29 4.24 2.88
N PHE A 76 2.81 4.73 4.01
CA PHE A 76 3.98 4.14 4.62
C PHE A 76 3.92 4.10 6.14
N GLN A 77 4.64 3.15 6.72
CA GLN A 77 4.85 3.00 8.15
C GLN A 77 6.21 3.56 8.56
N VAL A 78 6.27 4.25 9.68
CA VAL A 78 7.52 4.66 10.32
C VAL A 78 8.16 3.43 10.98
N ALA A 79 9.22 2.91 10.36
CA ALA A 79 9.93 1.70 10.77
C ALA A 79 11.43 1.93 11.02
N GLY A 80 11.92 3.16 10.85
CA GLY A 80 13.32 3.50 11.10
C GLY A 80 13.69 4.88 10.56
N ARG A 81 14.97 5.26 10.70
CA ARG A 81 15.53 6.62 10.45
C ARG A 81 15.05 7.28 9.14
N GLY A 82 14.95 6.51 8.06
CA GLY A 82 14.52 7.03 6.77
C GLY A 82 13.04 7.44 6.80
N THR A 83 12.17 6.55 7.24
CA THR A 83 10.74 6.82 7.35
C THR A 83 10.40 7.82 8.46
N GLU A 84 11.20 7.91 9.53
CA GLU A 84 11.09 8.99 10.53
C GLU A 84 11.35 10.38 9.92
N LYS A 85 12.34 10.48 9.01
CA LYS A 85 12.59 11.73 8.29
C LYS A 85 11.49 12.01 7.26
N MET A 86 10.97 10.97 6.60
CA MET A 86 9.84 11.12 5.67
C MET A 86 8.58 11.62 6.40
N ALA A 87 8.31 11.14 7.61
CA ALA A 87 7.19 11.60 8.42
C ALA A 87 7.24 13.11 8.77
N LYS A 88 8.41 13.74 8.66
CA LYS A 88 8.63 15.17 8.92
C LYS A 88 8.53 16.04 7.67
N LEU A 89 8.34 15.44 6.49
CA LEU A 89 8.15 16.18 5.24
C LEU A 89 6.91 17.07 5.32
N ARG A 90 7.01 18.26 4.75
CA ARG A 90 5.97 19.29 4.73
C ARG A 90 5.65 19.66 3.30
N ARG A 91 4.50 20.29 3.10
CA ARG A 91 4.11 20.88 1.82
C ARG A 91 5.24 21.75 1.25
N GLY A 92 5.58 21.49 -0.01
CA GLY A 92 6.63 22.20 -0.74
C GLY A 92 8.01 21.57 -0.65
N ASP A 93 8.26 20.66 0.30
CA ASP A 93 9.50 19.88 0.31
C ASP A 93 9.60 19.08 -1.01
N LYS A 94 10.83 18.78 -1.41
CA LYS A 94 11.08 18.03 -2.65
C LYS A 94 11.59 16.62 -2.35
N VAL A 95 11.16 15.69 -3.21
CA VAL A 95 11.61 14.31 -3.18
C VAL A 95 12.09 13.88 -4.55
N HIS A 96 13.19 13.13 -4.59
CA HIS A 96 13.61 12.39 -5.77
C HIS A 96 12.84 11.08 -5.83
N LEU A 97 12.26 10.79 -6.96
CA LEU A 97 11.51 9.56 -7.21
C LEU A 97 12.02 8.88 -8.47
N TRP A 98 12.22 7.59 -8.39
CA TRP A 98 12.48 6.74 -9.54
C TRP A 98 11.40 5.67 -9.65
N GLY A 99 10.73 5.61 -10.80
CA GLY A 99 9.62 4.67 -11.04
C GLY A 99 8.75 5.03 -12.24
N PRO A 100 7.67 4.27 -12.45
CA PRO A 100 7.27 3.09 -11.66
C PRO A 100 8.17 1.89 -11.93
N LEU A 101 8.39 1.05 -10.92
CA LEU A 101 9.26 -0.11 -10.95
C LEU A 101 8.50 -1.40 -10.61
N GLY A 102 9.10 -2.52 -10.93
CA GLY A 102 8.57 -3.85 -10.61
C GLY A 102 7.41 -4.29 -11.50
N ASN A 103 6.90 -5.48 -11.17
CA ASN A 103 5.79 -6.09 -11.86
C ASN A 103 4.44 -5.57 -11.32
N ARG A 104 3.42 -5.64 -12.14
CA ARG A 104 2.04 -5.39 -11.76
C ARG A 104 1.42 -6.64 -11.18
N PHE A 105 0.41 -6.49 -10.35
CA PHE A 105 -0.51 -7.59 -10.03
C PHE A 105 -1.28 -8.03 -11.29
N ALA A 106 -1.62 -9.30 -11.33
CA ALA A 106 -2.55 -9.80 -12.32
C ALA A 106 -3.92 -9.13 -12.13
N VAL A 107 -4.59 -8.80 -13.22
CA VAL A 107 -5.97 -8.28 -13.22
C VAL A 107 -6.75 -9.12 -14.21
N GLU A 108 -7.68 -9.90 -13.69
CA GLU A 108 -8.56 -10.77 -14.48
C GLU A 108 -10.00 -10.38 -14.22
N GLY A 109 -10.58 -9.63 -15.14
CA GLY A 109 -11.98 -9.18 -15.02
C GLY A 109 -12.92 -10.36 -14.92
N GLY A 110 -13.77 -10.36 -13.87
CA GLY A 110 -14.74 -11.44 -13.62
C GLY A 110 -14.21 -12.63 -12.84
N THR A 111 -12.88 -12.77 -12.65
CA THR A 111 -12.29 -13.85 -11.83
C THR A 111 -12.40 -13.51 -10.34
N PRO A 112 -12.97 -14.38 -9.49
CA PRO A 112 -12.95 -14.19 -8.04
C PRO A 112 -11.52 -14.00 -7.57
N THR A 113 -11.24 -12.88 -6.88
CA THR A 113 -9.88 -12.54 -6.46
C THR A 113 -9.82 -12.27 -4.97
N LEU A 114 -8.98 -13.05 -4.28
CA LEU A 114 -8.67 -12.90 -2.87
C LEU A 114 -7.42 -12.05 -2.69
N LEU A 115 -7.54 -10.97 -1.94
CA LEU A 115 -6.43 -10.11 -1.53
C LEU A 115 -6.04 -10.47 -0.10
N LEU A 116 -4.80 -10.89 0.11
CA LEU A 116 -4.25 -11.17 1.43
C LEU A 116 -3.30 -10.04 1.82
N ALA A 117 -3.71 -9.24 2.78
CA ALA A 117 -2.94 -8.08 3.23
C ALA A 117 -2.48 -8.24 4.68
N GLY A 118 -1.20 -7.96 4.95
CA GLY A 118 -0.63 -7.90 6.30
C GLY A 118 -0.10 -6.51 6.62
N GLY A 119 -0.66 -5.82 7.63
CA GLY A 119 -0.21 -4.50 8.06
C GLY A 119 -0.04 -3.52 6.90
N ILE A 120 1.18 -2.98 6.71
CA ILE A 120 1.49 -2.02 5.63
C ILE A 120 1.30 -2.61 4.22
N GLY A 121 1.23 -3.94 4.08
CA GLY A 121 0.96 -4.62 2.82
C GLY A 121 -0.41 -4.31 2.20
N ILE A 122 -1.30 -3.67 2.93
CA ILE A 122 -2.57 -3.15 2.40
C ILE A 122 -2.36 -2.05 1.34
N ALA A 123 -1.25 -1.32 1.39
CA ALA A 123 -1.01 -0.15 0.56
C ALA A 123 -1.25 -0.34 -0.95
N PRO A 124 -0.66 -1.35 -1.64
CA PRO A 124 -0.86 -1.52 -3.08
C PRO A 124 -2.28 -1.97 -3.46
N PHE A 125 -3.05 -2.51 -2.52
CA PHE A 125 -4.39 -2.99 -2.79
C PHE A 125 -5.43 -1.86 -2.86
N VAL A 126 -5.15 -0.68 -2.30
CA VAL A 126 -6.01 0.50 -2.46
C VAL A 126 -6.15 0.84 -3.94
N GLY A 127 -5.04 1.08 -4.62
CA GLY A 127 -5.05 1.37 -6.06
C GLY A 127 -5.50 0.18 -6.91
N TYR A 128 -5.32 -1.05 -6.43
CA TYR A 128 -5.82 -2.25 -7.10
C TYR A 128 -7.35 -2.29 -7.12
N ALA A 129 -7.98 -2.11 -5.96
CA ALA A 129 -9.45 -2.10 -5.85
C ALA A 129 -10.08 -0.92 -6.62
N GLU A 130 -9.44 0.27 -6.57
CA GLU A 130 -9.91 1.45 -7.30
C GLU A 130 -9.90 1.27 -8.83
N ARG A 131 -8.93 0.52 -9.36
CA ARG A 131 -8.72 0.36 -10.80
C ARG A 131 -9.23 -0.96 -11.36
N HIS A 132 -9.70 -1.86 -10.49
CA HIS A 132 -10.20 -3.14 -10.95
C HIS A 132 -11.50 -2.95 -11.76
N PRO A 133 -11.63 -3.56 -12.96
CA PRO A 133 -12.80 -3.36 -13.82
C PRO A 133 -14.10 -3.86 -13.20
N THR A 134 -14.02 -4.85 -12.31
CA THR A 134 -15.14 -5.46 -11.61
C THR A 134 -14.82 -5.62 -10.12
N PRO A 135 -14.83 -4.53 -9.31
CA PRO A 135 -14.44 -4.62 -7.91
C PRO A 135 -15.29 -5.59 -7.07
N GLY A 136 -16.53 -5.85 -7.45
CA GLY A 136 -17.40 -6.79 -6.76
C GLY A 136 -16.94 -8.27 -6.80
N VAL A 137 -15.90 -8.64 -7.56
CA VAL A 137 -15.29 -9.98 -7.50
C VAL A 137 -14.11 -10.06 -6.53
N LEU A 138 -13.76 -8.93 -5.92
CA LEU A 138 -12.66 -8.84 -4.97
C LEU A 138 -13.16 -9.05 -3.55
N SER A 139 -12.43 -9.81 -2.75
CA SER A 139 -12.51 -9.75 -1.29
C SER A 139 -11.12 -9.72 -0.68
N MET A 140 -11.03 -9.21 0.52
CA MET A 140 -9.77 -9.05 1.23
C MET A 140 -9.83 -9.74 2.60
N VAL A 141 -8.76 -10.42 2.96
CA VAL A 141 -8.45 -10.80 4.33
C VAL A 141 -7.28 -9.92 4.79
N PHE A 142 -7.50 -9.13 5.82
CA PHE A 142 -6.54 -8.15 6.32
C PHE A 142 -6.14 -8.44 7.76
N GLY A 143 -4.89 -8.86 7.98
CA GLY A 143 -4.30 -9.05 9.30
C GLY A 143 -3.51 -7.82 9.76
N HIS A 144 -3.72 -7.39 11.02
CA HIS A 144 -3.03 -6.21 11.55
C HIS A 144 -2.81 -6.29 13.08
N ARG A 145 -1.79 -5.57 13.57
CA ARG A 145 -1.42 -5.49 14.99
C ARG A 145 -1.69 -4.13 15.63
N LEU A 146 -2.00 -3.13 14.84
CA LEU A 146 -2.40 -1.81 15.32
C LEU A 146 -3.86 -1.58 15.00
N PRO A 147 -4.54 -0.64 15.66
CA PRO A 147 -5.95 -0.34 15.40
C PRO A 147 -6.23 -0.15 13.90
N GLU A 148 -7.40 -0.55 13.46
CA GLU A 148 -7.80 -0.55 12.04
C GLU A 148 -7.80 0.86 11.43
N ASP A 149 -8.10 1.88 12.22
CA ASP A 149 -8.07 3.29 11.83
C ASP A 149 -6.67 3.79 11.43
N CYS A 150 -5.61 3.02 11.75
CA CYS A 150 -4.25 3.27 11.27
C CYS A 150 -4.08 2.93 9.78
N TYR A 151 -5.06 2.31 9.15
CA TYR A 151 -4.97 1.79 7.78
C TYR A 151 -6.12 2.31 6.90
N PRO A 152 -5.97 2.36 5.57
CA PRO A 152 -6.99 2.85 4.66
C PRO A 152 -8.10 1.82 4.40
N VAL A 153 -8.57 1.11 5.44
CA VAL A 153 -9.58 0.04 5.35
C VAL A 153 -10.93 0.59 4.95
N GLU A 154 -11.34 1.72 5.53
CA GLU A 154 -12.63 2.36 5.22
C GLU A 154 -12.79 2.62 3.72
N SER A 155 -11.77 3.19 3.07
CA SER A 155 -11.79 3.48 1.64
C SER A 155 -11.84 2.22 0.76
N LEU A 156 -11.37 1.09 1.28
CA LEU A 156 -11.47 -0.21 0.61
C LEU A 156 -12.85 -0.83 0.82
N GLY A 157 -13.39 -0.79 2.05
CA GLY A 157 -14.68 -1.35 2.42
C GLY A 157 -15.86 -0.75 1.64
N GLU A 158 -15.73 0.48 1.15
CA GLU A 158 -16.70 1.10 0.24
C GLU A 158 -16.78 0.40 -1.14
N ARG A 159 -15.78 -0.41 -1.51
CA ARG A 159 -15.61 -0.99 -2.86
C ARG A 159 -15.61 -2.50 -2.89
N ILE A 160 -15.06 -3.13 -1.86
CA ILE A 160 -14.84 -4.57 -1.78
C ILE A 160 -15.20 -5.08 -0.39
N ASP A 161 -15.44 -6.39 -0.29
CA ASP A 161 -15.60 -7.05 1.01
C ASP A 161 -14.26 -7.17 1.72
N VAL A 162 -14.16 -6.67 2.97
CA VAL A 162 -12.95 -6.68 3.78
C VAL A 162 -13.21 -7.39 5.10
N GLU A 163 -12.56 -8.53 5.29
CA GLU A 163 -12.48 -9.24 6.56
C GLU A 163 -11.22 -8.78 7.30
N SER A 164 -11.38 -8.03 8.38
CA SER A 164 -10.29 -7.44 9.17
C SER A 164 -10.04 -8.23 10.45
N PHE A 165 -8.78 -8.54 10.74
CA PHE A 165 -8.37 -9.33 11.89
C PHE A 165 -7.28 -8.62 12.68
N HIS A 166 -7.59 -8.30 13.95
CA HIS A 166 -6.63 -7.72 14.87
C HIS A 166 -5.90 -8.81 15.65
N GLU A 167 -4.62 -8.99 15.39
CA GLU A 167 -3.76 -9.94 16.08
C GLU A 167 -3.27 -9.35 17.41
N ASN A 168 -3.73 -9.90 18.53
CA ASN A 168 -3.32 -9.52 19.89
C ASN A 168 -2.52 -10.62 20.60
N THR A 169 -2.77 -11.88 20.25
CA THR A 169 -2.19 -13.06 20.89
C THR A 169 -1.67 -14.06 19.85
N SER A 170 -0.90 -15.06 20.30
CA SER A 170 -0.47 -16.17 19.46
C SER A 170 -1.64 -17.06 19.00
N GLU A 171 -2.70 -17.15 19.80
CA GLU A 171 -3.91 -17.91 19.46
C GLU A 171 -4.67 -17.23 18.31
N ASP A 172 -4.74 -15.88 18.33
CA ASP A 172 -5.31 -15.10 17.25
C ASP A 172 -4.56 -15.35 15.93
N LEU A 173 -3.22 -15.46 15.99
CA LEU A 173 -2.40 -15.75 14.82
C LEU A 173 -2.69 -17.14 14.25
N GLU A 174 -2.80 -18.16 15.09
CA GLU A 174 -3.08 -19.53 14.64
C GLU A 174 -4.48 -19.60 13.99
N TRP A 175 -5.46 -18.99 14.63
CA TRP A 175 -6.81 -18.91 14.07
C TRP A 175 -6.81 -18.16 12.74
N PHE A 176 -6.12 -17.02 12.65
CA PHE A 176 -5.98 -16.24 11.42
C PHE A 176 -5.33 -17.06 10.28
N LEU A 177 -4.25 -17.78 10.56
CA LEU A 177 -3.56 -18.62 9.57
C LEU A 177 -4.48 -19.75 9.05
N ASN A 178 -5.26 -20.37 9.93
CA ASN A 178 -6.23 -21.39 9.54
C ASN A 178 -7.35 -20.79 8.69
N HIS A 179 -7.84 -19.59 9.05
CA HIS A 179 -8.83 -18.87 8.25
C HIS A 179 -8.29 -18.52 6.86
N VAL A 180 -7.08 -17.96 6.77
CA VAL A 180 -6.42 -17.63 5.48
C VAL A 180 -6.29 -18.89 4.62
N ARG A 181 -5.87 -20.03 5.20
CA ARG A 181 -5.76 -21.31 4.48
C ARG A 181 -7.12 -21.73 3.90
N SER A 182 -8.15 -21.73 4.70
CA SER A 182 -9.51 -22.06 4.26
C SER A 182 -10.00 -21.14 3.13
N ARG A 183 -9.70 -19.84 3.23
CA ARG A 183 -10.06 -18.88 2.17
C ARG A 183 -9.30 -19.16 0.86
N ILE A 184 -8.01 -19.48 0.94
CA ILE A 184 -7.19 -19.84 -0.25
C ILE A 184 -7.76 -21.09 -0.92
N GLU A 185 -8.08 -22.14 -0.15
CA GLU A 185 -8.66 -23.40 -0.66
C GLU A 185 -9.99 -23.12 -1.38
N ALA A 186 -10.89 -22.34 -0.77
CA ALA A 186 -12.17 -21.98 -1.37
C ALA A 186 -12.03 -21.18 -2.69
N TYR A 187 -10.98 -20.35 -2.80
CA TYR A 187 -10.69 -19.62 -4.05
C TYR A 187 -10.05 -20.53 -5.11
N ALA A 188 -9.18 -21.45 -4.70
CA ALA A 188 -8.59 -22.44 -5.60
C ALA A 188 -9.64 -23.34 -6.25
N GLU A 189 -10.65 -23.83 -5.48
CA GLU A 189 -11.78 -24.60 -6.00
C GLU A 189 -12.59 -23.86 -7.08
N ARG A 190 -12.59 -22.53 -7.04
CA ARG A 190 -13.30 -21.67 -7.98
C ARG A 190 -12.41 -21.15 -9.10
N ASN A 191 -11.19 -21.68 -9.26
CA ASN A 191 -10.16 -21.14 -10.15
C ASN A 191 -9.93 -19.64 -9.94
N GLY A 192 -10.00 -19.19 -8.69
CA GLY A 192 -9.81 -17.81 -8.30
C GLY A 192 -8.33 -17.39 -8.28
N LEU A 193 -8.11 -16.10 -8.31
CA LEU A 193 -6.78 -15.48 -8.16
C LEU A 193 -6.52 -15.16 -6.68
N VAL A 194 -5.31 -15.41 -6.21
CA VAL A 194 -4.86 -14.99 -4.87
C VAL A 194 -3.68 -14.06 -5.02
N LEU A 195 -3.78 -12.87 -4.45
CA LEU A 195 -2.70 -11.87 -4.39
C LEU A 195 -2.35 -11.60 -2.93
N ALA A 196 -1.07 -11.66 -2.59
CA ALA A 196 -0.61 -11.44 -1.22
C ALA A 196 0.42 -10.30 -1.15
N CYS A 197 0.33 -9.48 -0.10
CA CYS A 197 1.31 -8.46 0.24
C CYS A 197 1.34 -8.25 1.76
N GLY A 198 2.52 -8.33 2.36
CA GLY A 198 2.71 -8.17 3.80
C GLY A 198 4.12 -8.54 4.23
N PRO A 199 4.43 -8.44 5.55
CA PRO A 199 5.65 -8.96 6.10
C PRO A 199 5.67 -10.49 5.98
N ALA A 200 6.88 -11.03 5.81
CA ALA A 200 7.13 -12.47 5.78
C ALA A 200 7.00 -13.09 7.18
#